data_0e3df796eba5954520e532344123a7ae
#
_entry.id   0e3df796eba5954520e532344123a7ae
#
_cell.length_a   1.000
_cell.length_b   1.000
_cell.length_c   1.000
_cell.angle_alpha   90.00
_cell.angle_beta   90.00
_cell.angle_gamma   90.00
#
_symmetry.space_group_name_H-M   'P 1'
#
loop_
_entity.id
_entity.type
_entity.pdbx_description
1 polymer ?
#
loop_
_entity_poly.entity_id
_entity_poly.type
_entity_poly.pdbx_seq_one_letter_code
_entity_poly.pdbx_strand_id
1 'polypeptide(L)'
;MASVKEFDYLVIGGGSGGIASARRAREFNASVGLIENQRLGGTCVNVGCVPKKVMYNCALHSEFIRDHAAYGFDVTLNKFDFTKIKNSRDAYVRRLNGIYESNLKNSNVELIRGTAKFVEDGSVEVNGTRYKGKHTLIAIGGKPTIPNDVPGAQYGIDSDGFFDLEDLPKKTVVVGAGYIAVEIAGVLAELGSETHLLIRYDQILRTFDHTISEAATEAVKQVEKNADGTLKITTQEGEVIDNVNTLIWAVGRTPLTEGFGLEEIGVKTDKNGHIIVDEYQNTNKSGIYSLGDVCGKFLLTPVAIAAGRRLAHRLFNGETENRLIYENIATVVFSHPPVGTVGLTEKEAIAKYGKEAITLYKSKFNPMYFAVSDYKEPCVMKLVCAGKEEKVVGIHMTGQGVDEMLQGFAVAVQMGATKKEFDETVAIHPTGAEELVTMRGGTKPE
;
A
#
# COMPACT_ATOMS: atom_id res chain seq x y z
N MET A 1 -0.95 -44.88 5.61
CA MET A 1 -0.59 -43.48 5.90
C MET A 1 -0.62 -42.71 4.59
N ALA A 2 -1.30 -41.59 4.52
CA ALA A 2 -1.26 -40.76 3.31
C ALA A 2 0.20 -40.33 3.06
N SER A 3 0.67 -40.45 1.82
CA SER A 3 2.05 -40.04 1.47
C SER A 3 2.18 -38.54 1.61
N VAL A 4 3.17 -38.06 2.35
CA VAL A 4 3.52 -36.64 2.46
C VAL A 4 4.39 -36.29 1.26
N LYS A 5 3.99 -35.26 0.49
CA LYS A 5 4.80 -34.75 -0.61
C LYS A 5 5.79 -33.71 -0.09
N GLU A 6 7.07 -33.90 -0.35
CA GLU A 6 8.14 -33.06 0.18
C GLU A 6 8.73 -32.12 -0.87
N PHE A 7 9.15 -30.91 -0.41
CA PHE A 7 9.84 -29.89 -1.19
C PHE A 7 11.03 -29.34 -0.41
N ASP A 8 12.04 -28.83 -1.09
CA ASP A 8 13.06 -28.00 -0.43
C ASP A 8 12.43 -26.72 0.13
N TYR A 9 11.45 -26.14 -0.62
CA TYR A 9 10.76 -24.92 -0.23
C TYR A 9 9.25 -25.04 -0.46
N LEU A 10 8.47 -24.94 0.61
CA LEU A 10 7.01 -24.85 0.56
C LEU A 10 6.58 -23.42 0.84
N VAL A 11 5.91 -22.78 -0.10
CA VAL A 11 5.42 -21.40 0.01
C VAL A 11 3.91 -21.42 0.15
N ILE A 12 3.38 -20.78 1.17
CA ILE A 12 1.96 -20.66 1.43
C ILE A 12 1.52 -19.22 1.20
N GLY A 13 0.73 -19.01 0.14
CA GLY A 13 0.26 -17.73 -0.35
C GLY A 13 0.88 -17.32 -1.69
N GLY A 14 0.04 -17.25 -2.72
CA GLY A 14 0.38 -16.84 -4.08
C GLY A 14 0.27 -15.32 -4.31
N GLY A 15 0.51 -14.54 -3.26
CA GLY A 15 0.65 -13.08 -3.35
C GLY A 15 2.05 -12.65 -3.81
N SER A 16 2.29 -11.34 -3.83
CA SER A 16 3.51 -10.73 -4.37
C SER A 16 4.80 -11.27 -3.73
N GLY A 17 4.83 -11.38 -2.40
CA GLY A 17 6.00 -11.88 -1.66
C GLY A 17 6.24 -13.37 -1.88
N GLY A 18 5.17 -14.18 -1.81
CA GLY A 18 5.26 -15.63 -2.00
C GLY A 18 5.72 -16.01 -3.40
N ILE A 19 5.11 -15.44 -4.45
CA ILE A 19 5.50 -15.69 -5.84
C ILE A 19 6.95 -15.25 -6.10
N ALA A 20 7.34 -14.07 -5.61
CA ALA A 20 8.70 -13.57 -5.80
C ALA A 20 9.75 -14.47 -5.13
N SER A 21 9.45 -14.95 -3.92
CA SER A 21 10.33 -15.86 -3.18
C SER A 21 10.41 -17.25 -3.84
N ALA A 22 9.26 -17.81 -4.21
CA ALA A 22 9.17 -19.11 -4.86
C ALA A 22 9.98 -19.18 -6.18
N ARG A 23 9.77 -18.19 -7.05
CA ARG A 23 10.48 -18.11 -8.32
C ARG A 23 11.98 -17.88 -8.13
N ARG A 24 12.38 -17.05 -7.16
CA ARG A 24 13.80 -16.84 -6.84
C ARG A 24 14.47 -18.10 -6.33
N ALA A 25 13.82 -18.89 -5.47
CA ALA A 25 14.35 -20.15 -4.99
C ALA A 25 14.59 -21.16 -6.13
N ARG A 26 13.72 -21.16 -7.15
CA ARG A 26 13.90 -21.99 -8.35
C ARG A 26 15.16 -21.65 -9.17
N GLU A 27 15.59 -20.39 -9.15
CA GLU A 27 16.84 -19.99 -9.81
C GLU A 27 18.06 -20.65 -9.16
N PHE A 28 17.93 -21.12 -7.91
CA PHE A 28 18.95 -21.85 -7.14
C PHE A 28 18.68 -23.36 -7.08
N ASN A 29 17.89 -23.91 -8.01
CA ASN A 29 17.57 -25.33 -8.15
C ASN A 29 16.78 -25.96 -7.00
N ALA A 30 16.24 -25.20 -6.06
CA ALA A 30 15.37 -25.74 -5.02
C ALA A 30 14.08 -26.34 -5.62
N SER A 31 13.60 -27.47 -5.15
CA SER A 31 12.25 -27.96 -5.45
C SER A 31 11.23 -27.09 -4.70
N VAL A 32 10.23 -26.51 -5.40
CA VAL A 32 9.32 -25.52 -4.81
C VAL A 32 7.87 -25.89 -5.07
N GLY A 33 7.09 -26.02 -3.99
CA GLY A 33 5.62 -26.03 -4.00
C GLY A 33 5.07 -24.69 -3.54
N LEU A 34 4.07 -24.14 -4.24
CA LEU A 34 3.34 -22.91 -3.85
C LEU A 34 1.86 -23.22 -3.72
N ILE A 35 1.32 -22.99 -2.51
CA ILE A 35 -0.11 -23.19 -2.19
C ILE A 35 -0.85 -21.86 -2.31
N GLU A 36 -1.95 -21.86 -3.04
CA GLU A 36 -2.83 -20.69 -3.19
C GLU A 36 -4.30 -21.12 -3.28
N ASN A 37 -5.16 -20.49 -2.49
CA ASN A 37 -6.57 -20.82 -2.40
C ASN A 37 -7.48 -19.93 -3.25
N GLN A 38 -6.97 -18.81 -3.77
CA GLN A 38 -7.73 -17.84 -4.55
C GLN A 38 -7.01 -17.49 -5.87
N ARG A 39 -6.97 -16.20 -6.20
CA ARG A 39 -6.34 -15.68 -7.41
C ARG A 39 -4.86 -15.36 -7.18
N LEU A 40 -4.00 -15.76 -8.10
CA LEU A 40 -2.58 -15.42 -8.08
C LEU A 40 -2.38 -13.89 -8.15
N GLY A 41 -1.30 -13.44 -7.51
CA GLY A 41 -0.97 -12.02 -7.40
C GLY A 41 -1.46 -11.38 -6.10
N GLY A 42 -2.32 -12.07 -5.32
CA GLY A 42 -2.82 -11.63 -4.02
C GLY A 42 -3.57 -10.30 -4.08
N THR A 43 -3.66 -9.60 -2.96
CA THR A 43 -4.35 -8.30 -2.82
C THR A 43 -3.88 -7.28 -3.86
N CYS A 44 -2.59 -7.11 -4.05
CA CYS A 44 -2.04 -6.09 -4.93
C CYS A 44 -2.58 -6.16 -6.36
N VAL A 45 -2.60 -7.36 -6.95
CA VAL A 45 -3.03 -7.54 -8.35
C VAL A 45 -4.55 -7.52 -8.48
N ASN A 46 -5.26 -8.08 -7.51
CA ASN A 46 -6.69 -8.36 -7.66
C ASN A 46 -7.61 -7.26 -7.12
N VAL A 47 -7.28 -6.68 -5.95
CA VAL A 47 -8.12 -5.72 -5.20
C VAL A 47 -7.26 -4.65 -4.49
N GLY A 48 -6.14 -4.27 -5.08
CA GLY A 48 -5.19 -3.34 -4.47
C GLY A 48 -4.49 -2.46 -5.49
N CYS A 49 -3.15 -2.46 -5.46
CA CYS A 49 -2.28 -1.52 -6.19
C CYS A 49 -2.63 -1.41 -7.68
N VAL A 50 -2.84 -2.55 -8.35
CA VAL A 50 -3.07 -2.58 -9.81
C VAL A 50 -4.42 -1.98 -10.17
N PRO A 51 -5.57 -2.51 -9.71
CA PRO A 51 -6.85 -1.92 -10.07
C PRO A 51 -6.99 -0.49 -9.50
N LYS A 52 -6.40 -0.16 -8.36
CA LYS A 52 -6.38 1.18 -7.81
C LYS A 52 -5.66 2.17 -8.74
N LYS A 53 -4.46 1.84 -9.25
CA LYS A 53 -3.72 2.74 -10.15
C LYS A 53 -4.47 2.96 -11.46
N VAL A 54 -5.21 1.96 -11.96
CA VAL A 54 -6.11 2.12 -13.11
C VAL A 54 -7.21 3.14 -12.81
N MET A 55 -7.83 3.04 -11.63
CA MET A 55 -8.89 3.99 -11.21
C MET A 55 -8.34 5.39 -10.93
N TYR A 56 -7.16 5.51 -10.32
CA TYR A 56 -6.45 6.77 -10.16
C TYR A 56 -6.18 7.46 -11.52
N ASN A 57 -5.67 6.72 -12.51
CA ASN A 57 -5.46 7.27 -13.84
C ASN A 57 -6.79 7.70 -14.48
N CYS A 58 -7.89 6.98 -14.23
CA CYS A 58 -9.22 7.37 -14.70
C CYS A 58 -9.65 8.71 -14.07
N ALA A 59 -9.40 8.91 -12.78
CA ALA A 59 -9.66 10.16 -12.07
C ALA A 59 -8.82 11.33 -12.63
N LEU A 60 -7.53 11.09 -12.92
CA LEU A 60 -6.68 12.09 -13.59
C LEU A 60 -7.26 12.55 -14.95
N HIS A 61 -7.90 11.66 -15.70
CA HIS A 61 -8.56 12.06 -16.94
C HIS A 61 -9.74 13.03 -16.69
N SER A 62 -10.46 12.91 -15.56
CA SER A 62 -11.49 13.85 -15.16
C SER A 62 -10.89 15.23 -14.83
N GLU A 63 -9.77 15.26 -14.10
CA GLU A 63 -9.03 16.49 -13.80
C GLU A 63 -8.55 17.17 -15.08
N PHE A 64 -7.94 16.46 -16.01
CA PHE A 64 -7.50 17.01 -17.28
C PHE A 64 -8.65 17.60 -18.10
N ILE A 65 -9.83 16.96 -18.13
CA ILE A 65 -11.01 17.50 -18.83
C ILE A 65 -11.45 18.82 -18.19
N ARG A 66 -11.44 18.92 -16.84
CA ARG A 66 -11.72 20.19 -16.13
C ARG A 66 -10.75 21.30 -16.52
N ASP A 67 -9.46 20.96 -16.66
CA ASP A 67 -8.39 21.92 -16.90
C ASP A 67 -8.24 22.33 -18.37
N HIS A 68 -8.83 21.60 -19.30
CA HIS A 68 -8.69 21.80 -20.75
C HIS A 68 -9.09 23.20 -21.22
N ALA A 69 -10.11 23.81 -20.64
CA ALA A 69 -10.56 25.14 -21.00
C ALA A 69 -9.47 26.21 -20.79
N ALA A 70 -8.69 26.10 -19.71
CA ALA A 70 -7.58 27.02 -19.45
C ALA A 70 -6.45 26.92 -20.49
N TYR A 71 -6.32 25.77 -21.14
CA TYR A 71 -5.36 25.52 -22.23
C TYR A 71 -5.94 25.79 -23.63
N GLY A 72 -7.15 26.37 -23.72
CA GLY A 72 -7.79 26.73 -24.98
C GLY A 72 -8.53 25.60 -25.68
N PHE A 73 -8.76 24.46 -25.00
CA PHE A 73 -9.57 23.37 -25.56
C PHE A 73 -11.03 23.54 -25.14
N ASP A 74 -11.93 23.60 -26.11
CA ASP A 74 -13.38 23.54 -25.89
C ASP A 74 -13.82 22.09 -25.89
N VAL A 75 -14.02 21.54 -24.67
CA VAL A 75 -14.37 20.13 -24.47
C VAL A 75 -15.68 20.03 -23.70
N THR A 76 -16.60 19.22 -24.22
CA THR A 76 -17.85 18.89 -23.55
C THR A 76 -17.83 17.42 -23.13
N LEU A 77 -17.89 17.15 -21.81
CA LEU A 77 -18.08 15.81 -21.28
C LEU A 77 -19.56 15.43 -21.34
N ASN A 78 -19.94 14.66 -22.36
CA ASN A 78 -21.33 14.21 -22.50
C ASN A 78 -21.71 13.12 -21.51
N LYS A 79 -20.78 12.19 -21.20
CA LYS A 79 -21.03 11.06 -20.30
C LYS A 79 -19.72 10.46 -19.82
N PHE A 80 -19.67 10.10 -18.55
CA PHE A 80 -18.71 9.16 -17.99
C PHE A 80 -19.36 7.76 -17.89
N ASP A 81 -18.66 6.73 -18.30
CA ASP A 81 -19.13 5.34 -18.26
C ASP A 81 -18.26 4.50 -17.31
N PHE A 82 -18.73 4.39 -16.07
CA PHE A 82 -18.04 3.63 -15.02
C PHE A 82 -17.94 2.14 -15.36
N THR A 83 -18.99 1.55 -15.95
CA THR A 83 -19.00 0.13 -16.35
C THR A 83 -17.92 -0.17 -17.39
N LYS A 84 -17.66 0.77 -18.32
CA LYS A 84 -16.60 0.61 -19.33
C LYS A 84 -15.22 0.53 -18.68
N ILE A 85 -14.89 1.46 -17.76
CA ILE A 85 -13.58 1.44 -17.09
C ILE A 85 -13.44 0.25 -16.15
N LYS A 86 -14.50 -0.12 -15.42
CA LYS A 86 -14.56 -1.33 -14.59
C LYS A 86 -14.22 -2.57 -15.43
N ASN A 87 -14.90 -2.79 -16.53
CA ASN A 87 -14.70 -3.95 -17.39
C ASN A 87 -13.27 -4.03 -17.97
N SER A 88 -12.71 -2.88 -18.38
CA SER A 88 -11.33 -2.80 -18.90
C SER A 88 -10.31 -3.11 -17.80
N ARG A 89 -10.49 -2.56 -16.60
CA ARG A 89 -9.67 -2.81 -15.42
C ARG A 89 -9.70 -4.29 -15.05
N ASP A 90 -10.89 -4.87 -14.97
CA ASP A 90 -11.07 -6.27 -14.59
C ASP A 90 -10.49 -7.24 -15.63
N ALA A 91 -10.61 -6.91 -16.93
CA ALA A 91 -9.96 -7.66 -17.99
C ALA A 91 -8.42 -7.61 -17.87
N TYR A 92 -7.87 -6.44 -17.52
CA TYR A 92 -6.44 -6.29 -17.26
C TYR A 92 -5.97 -7.13 -16.07
N VAL A 93 -6.72 -7.14 -14.95
CA VAL A 93 -6.43 -7.97 -13.78
C VAL A 93 -6.44 -9.46 -14.14
N ARG A 94 -7.48 -9.92 -14.86
CA ARG A 94 -7.54 -11.33 -15.33
C ARG A 94 -6.36 -11.70 -16.23
N ARG A 95 -5.92 -10.81 -17.09
CA ARG A 95 -4.71 -11.00 -17.92
C ARG A 95 -3.47 -11.19 -17.04
N LEU A 96 -3.32 -10.37 -15.99
CA LEU A 96 -2.19 -10.50 -15.06
C LEU A 96 -2.22 -11.82 -14.30
N ASN A 97 -3.39 -12.30 -13.86
CA ASN A 97 -3.50 -13.61 -13.22
C ASN A 97 -2.93 -14.72 -14.13
N GLY A 98 -3.27 -14.72 -15.42
CA GLY A 98 -2.75 -15.67 -16.40
C GLY A 98 -1.23 -15.54 -16.60
N ILE A 99 -0.69 -14.31 -16.59
CA ILE A 99 0.76 -14.07 -16.64
C ILE A 99 1.45 -14.65 -15.41
N TYR A 100 0.91 -14.47 -14.20
CA TYR A 100 1.47 -15.05 -12.98
C TYR A 100 1.47 -16.58 -13.02
N GLU A 101 0.38 -17.20 -13.51
CA GLU A 101 0.31 -18.65 -13.67
C GLU A 101 1.36 -19.17 -14.66
N SER A 102 1.49 -18.50 -15.82
CA SER A 102 2.53 -18.81 -16.82
C SER A 102 3.94 -18.65 -16.24
N ASN A 103 4.16 -17.60 -15.45
CA ASN A 103 5.46 -17.36 -14.81
C ASN A 103 5.83 -18.46 -13.80
N LEU A 104 4.89 -18.95 -13.00
CA LEU A 104 5.11 -20.06 -12.08
C LEU A 104 5.44 -21.34 -12.85
N LYS A 105 4.67 -21.66 -13.90
CA LYS A 105 4.92 -22.80 -14.77
C LYS A 105 6.30 -22.73 -15.42
N ASN A 106 6.66 -21.60 -16.01
CA ASN A 106 7.96 -21.41 -16.69
C ASN A 106 9.14 -21.47 -15.71
N SER A 107 8.91 -21.13 -14.44
CA SER A 107 9.91 -21.27 -13.37
C SER A 107 9.92 -22.67 -12.74
N ASN A 108 9.11 -23.63 -13.22
CA ASN A 108 8.94 -24.96 -12.63
C ASN A 108 8.58 -24.92 -11.15
N VAL A 109 7.75 -23.98 -10.72
CA VAL A 109 7.12 -23.96 -9.40
C VAL A 109 5.84 -24.79 -9.47
N GLU A 110 5.68 -25.76 -8.59
CA GLU A 110 4.45 -26.55 -8.52
C GLU A 110 3.36 -25.74 -7.84
N LEU A 111 2.30 -25.38 -8.57
CA LEU A 111 1.15 -24.68 -8.03
C LEU A 111 0.15 -25.68 -7.45
N ILE A 112 -0.12 -25.56 -6.15
CA ILE A 112 -1.07 -26.38 -5.39
C ILE A 112 -2.29 -25.50 -5.06
N ARG A 113 -3.44 -25.84 -5.62
CA ARG A 113 -4.68 -25.10 -5.40
C ARG A 113 -5.43 -25.63 -4.19
N GLY A 114 -5.73 -24.76 -3.24
CA GLY A 114 -6.54 -25.06 -2.06
C GLY A 114 -6.10 -24.27 -0.82
N THR A 115 -6.91 -24.39 0.23
CA THR A 115 -6.65 -23.73 1.52
C THR A 115 -5.67 -24.57 2.34
N ALA A 116 -4.57 -23.96 2.74
CA ALA A 116 -3.54 -24.57 3.57
C ALA A 116 -3.94 -24.53 5.06
N LYS A 117 -3.64 -25.59 5.79
CA LYS A 117 -3.71 -25.60 7.26
C LYS A 117 -2.54 -26.42 7.80
N PHE A 118 -1.83 -25.89 8.79
CA PHE A 118 -0.84 -26.65 9.53
C PHE A 118 -1.50 -27.75 10.39
N VAL A 119 -0.81 -28.86 10.52
CA VAL A 119 -1.17 -29.95 11.43
C VAL A 119 -0.03 -30.23 12.42
N GLU A 120 -0.30 -30.95 13.50
CA GLU A 120 0.60 -31.15 14.64
C GLU A 120 2.03 -31.62 14.27
N ASP A 121 2.20 -32.44 13.22
CA ASP A 121 3.51 -32.92 12.76
C ASP A 121 4.32 -31.89 11.95
N GLY A 122 3.81 -30.66 11.83
CA GLY A 122 4.42 -29.55 11.08
C GLY A 122 4.24 -29.64 9.58
N SER A 123 3.49 -30.63 9.07
CA SER A 123 3.08 -30.66 7.67
C SER A 123 1.90 -29.72 7.42
N VAL A 124 1.65 -29.42 6.15
CA VAL A 124 0.54 -28.58 5.69
C VAL A 124 -0.46 -29.44 4.94
N GLU A 125 -1.69 -29.43 5.37
CA GLU A 125 -2.79 -30.14 4.69
C GLU A 125 -3.48 -29.21 3.70
N VAL A 126 -3.73 -29.72 2.48
CA VAL A 126 -4.52 -29.07 1.43
C VAL A 126 -5.38 -30.13 0.76
N ASN A 127 -6.71 -30.00 0.84
CA ASN A 127 -7.68 -30.91 0.23
C ASN A 127 -7.40 -32.40 0.56
N GLY A 128 -7.03 -32.72 1.82
CA GLY A 128 -6.73 -34.07 2.28
C GLY A 128 -5.34 -34.62 1.89
N THR A 129 -4.53 -33.85 1.17
CA THR A 129 -3.15 -34.19 0.85
C THR A 129 -2.19 -33.43 1.77
N ARG A 130 -1.14 -34.09 2.23
CA ARG A 130 -0.11 -33.48 3.11
C ARG A 130 1.13 -33.10 2.33
N TYR A 131 1.64 -31.91 2.65
CA TYR A 131 2.86 -31.34 2.07
C TYR A 131 3.83 -30.92 3.16
N LYS A 132 5.11 -31.03 2.90
CA LYS A 132 6.16 -30.61 3.84
C LYS A 132 7.31 -29.93 3.10
N GLY A 133 7.78 -28.80 3.63
CA GLY A 133 8.99 -28.13 3.17
C GLY A 133 10.15 -28.36 4.13
N LYS A 134 11.38 -28.54 3.63
CA LYS A 134 12.57 -28.34 4.47
C LYS A 134 12.58 -26.92 5.03
N HIS A 135 12.16 -25.97 4.19
CA HIS A 135 11.87 -24.58 4.54
C HIS A 135 10.43 -24.27 4.16
N THR A 136 9.66 -23.65 5.06
CA THR A 136 8.27 -23.26 4.81
C THR A 136 8.11 -21.75 5.00
N LEU A 137 7.60 -21.05 3.97
CA LEU A 137 7.29 -19.64 3.99
C LEU A 137 5.79 -19.43 4.14
N ILE A 138 5.39 -18.62 5.13
CA ILE A 138 4.02 -18.15 5.33
C ILE A 138 3.92 -16.71 4.78
N ALA A 139 3.18 -16.53 3.66
CA ALA A 139 3.00 -15.24 2.97
C ALA A 139 1.52 -15.03 2.59
N ILE A 140 0.62 -15.35 3.52
CA ILE A 140 -0.84 -15.40 3.31
C ILE A 140 -1.51 -14.02 3.36
N GLY A 141 -0.79 -12.97 3.72
CA GLY A 141 -1.31 -11.60 3.71
C GLY A 141 -2.37 -11.31 4.78
N GLY A 142 -3.29 -10.41 4.44
CA GLY A 142 -4.38 -9.98 5.32
C GLY A 142 -5.64 -9.61 4.51
N LYS A 143 -6.75 -9.40 5.20
CA LYS A 143 -8.03 -8.95 4.66
C LYS A 143 -8.40 -7.57 5.22
N PRO A 144 -9.23 -6.78 4.52
CA PRO A 144 -9.77 -5.54 5.08
C PRO A 144 -10.57 -5.80 6.36
N THR A 145 -10.58 -4.81 7.25
CA THR A 145 -11.32 -4.88 8.50
C THR A 145 -12.64 -4.10 8.38
N ILE A 146 -13.75 -4.77 8.67
CA ILE A 146 -15.05 -4.13 8.95
C ILE A 146 -15.18 -4.07 10.48
N PRO A 147 -15.50 -2.90 11.08
CA PRO A 147 -15.65 -2.79 12.54
C PRO A 147 -16.82 -3.65 13.02
N ASN A 148 -16.62 -4.35 14.12
CA ASN A 148 -17.64 -5.19 14.75
C ASN A 148 -18.35 -4.52 15.92
N ASP A 149 -17.86 -3.36 16.35
CA ASP A 149 -18.35 -2.54 17.45
C ASP A 149 -19.24 -1.37 17.00
N VAL A 150 -19.45 -1.21 15.70
CA VAL A 150 -20.35 -0.20 15.12
C VAL A 150 -21.67 -0.86 14.70
N PRO A 151 -22.80 -0.51 15.32
CA PRO A 151 -24.11 -1.02 14.91
C PRO A 151 -24.40 -0.70 13.44
N GLY A 152 -24.76 -1.71 12.64
CA GLY A 152 -25.06 -1.56 11.22
C GLY A 152 -23.83 -1.56 10.29
N ALA A 153 -22.61 -1.79 10.79
CA ALA A 153 -21.38 -1.82 9.97
C ALA A 153 -21.46 -2.80 8.80
N GLN A 154 -22.22 -3.90 8.94
CA GLN A 154 -22.43 -4.92 7.91
C GLN A 154 -23.19 -4.42 6.66
N TYR A 155 -23.79 -3.25 6.71
CA TYR A 155 -24.42 -2.61 5.54
C TYR A 155 -23.42 -1.90 4.63
N GLY A 156 -22.21 -1.62 5.13
CA GLY A 156 -21.10 -1.11 4.34
C GLY A 156 -20.31 -2.23 3.66
N ILE A 157 -19.50 -1.86 2.69
CA ILE A 157 -18.50 -2.72 2.06
C ILE A 157 -17.10 -2.38 2.61
N ASP A 158 -16.14 -3.25 2.37
CA ASP A 158 -14.73 -2.97 2.65
C ASP A 158 -14.00 -2.38 1.42
N SER A 159 -12.69 -2.14 1.55
CA SER A 159 -11.88 -1.60 0.46
C SER A 159 -11.77 -2.53 -0.76
N ASP A 160 -11.90 -3.84 -0.57
CA ASP A 160 -11.88 -4.81 -1.66
C ASP A 160 -13.18 -4.71 -2.46
N GLY A 161 -14.32 -4.53 -1.76
CA GLY A 161 -15.64 -4.32 -2.34
C GLY A 161 -15.78 -3.07 -3.21
N PHE A 162 -14.91 -2.06 -3.02
CA PHE A 162 -14.84 -0.91 -3.94
C PHE A 162 -14.60 -1.34 -5.40
N PHE A 163 -13.80 -2.37 -5.60
CA PHE A 163 -13.49 -2.88 -6.95
C PHE A 163 -14.62 -3.74 -7.54
N ASP A 164 -15.59 -4.16 -6.72
CA ASP A 164 -16.77 -4.92 -7.17
C ASP A 164 -17.97 -4.02 -7.52
N LEU A 165 -17.89 -2.71 -7.26
CA LEU A 165 -18.93 -1.76 -7.64
C LEU A 165 -19.22 -1.82 -9.14
N GLU A 166 -20.51 -1.97 -9.50
CA GLU A 166 -20.95 -2.02 -10.91
C GLU A 166 -21.15 -0.63 -11.51
N ASP A 167 -21.61 0.33 -10.69
CA ASP A 167 -21.88 1.70 -11.06
C ASP A 167 -21.17 2.67 -10.11
N LEU A 168 -20.92 3.90 -10.57
CA LEU A 168 -20.43 4.98 -9.72
C LEU A 168 -21.53 5.39 -8.74
N PRO A 169 -21.33 5.24 -7.41
CA PRO A 169 -22.31 5.68 -6.43
C PRO A 169 -22.52 7.20 -6.50
N LYS A 170 -23.74 7.67 -6.40
CA LYS A 170 -24.03 9.11 -6.38
C LYS A 170 -23.50 9.78 -5.11
N LYS A 171 -23.65 9.10 -3.97
CA LYS A 171 -23.20 9.58 -2.66
C LYS A 171 -22.48 8.46 -1.92
N THR A 172 -21.25 8.73 -1.52
CA THR A 172 -20.39 7.75 -0.85
C THR A 172 -19.84 8.30 0.46
N VAL A 173 -19.79 7.47 1.47
CA VAL A 173 -19.05 7.73 2.70
C VAL A 173 -17.89 6.74 2.79
N VAL A 174 -16.68 7.24 2.91
CA VAL A 174 -15.46 6.46 3.16
C VAL A 174 -15.01 6.68 4.59
N VAL A 175 -14.78 5.62 5.33
CA VAL A 175 -14.36 5.68 6.73
C VAL A 175 -12.93 5.20 6.88
N GLY A 176 -12.05 6.07 7.37
CA GLY A 176 -10.65 5.76 7.60
C GLY A 176 -9.73 6.94 7.31
N ALA A 177 -8.57 7.00 7.98
CA ALA A 177 -7.59 8.07 7.85
C ALA A 177 -6.28 7.61 7.18
N GLY A 178 -6.19 6.36 6.75
CA GLY A 178 -5.03 5.77 6.09
C GLY A 178 -5.03 6.00 4.58
N TYR A 179 -3.93 5.61 3.93
CA TYR A 179 -3.75 5.82 2.49
C TYR A 179 -4.86 5.18 1.63
N ILE A 180 -5.39 4.00 2.01
CA ILE A 180 -6.48 3.34 1.27
C ILE A 180 -7.74 4.21 1.26
N ALA A 181 -8.11 4.78 2.42
CA ALA A 181 -9.28 5.63 2.53
C ALA A 181 -9.15 6.90 1.68
N VAL A 182 -8.00 7.57 1.77
CA VAL A 182 -7.70 8.80 1.02
C VAL A 182 -7.71 8.55 -0.49
N GLU A 183 -7.07 7.47 -0.95
CA GLU A 183 -7.02 7.10 -2.37
C GLU A 183 -8.41 6.78 -2.94
N ILE A 184 -9.22 5.98 -2.23
CA ILE A 184 -10.57 5.62 -2.69
C ILE A 184 -11.48 6.86 -2.69
N ALA A 185 -11.43 7.67 -1.63
CA ALA A 185 -12.23 8.90 -1.54
C ALA A 185 -11.88 9.88 -2.66
N GLY A 186 -10.59 10.09 -2.95
CA GLY A 186 -10.12 10.95 -4.03
C GLY A 186 -10.62 10.48 -5.40
N VAL A 187 -10.47 9.20 -5.72
CA VAL A 187 -10.96 8.63 -6.98
C VAL A 187 -12.47 8.82 -7.14
N LEU A 188 -13.26 8.54 -6.10
CA LEU A 188 -14.71 8.66 -6.16
C LEU A 188 -15.16 10.13 -6.34
N ALA A 189 -14.53 11.05 -5.60
CA ALA A 189 -14.80 12.48 -5.70
C ALA A 189 -14.51 13.03 -7.10
N GLU A 190 -13.32 12.73 -7.65
CA GLU A 190 -12.92 13.18 -8.99
C GLU A 190 -13.78 12.60 -10.11
N LEU A 191 -14.35 11.41 -9.92
CA LEU A 191 -15.27 10.80 -10.88
C LEU A 191 -16.71 11.31 -10.74
N GLY A 192 -17.01 12.17 -9.74
CA GLY A 192 -18.30 12.85 -9.58
C GLY A 192 -19.25 12.23 -8.55
N SER A 193 -18.78 11.36 -7.65
CA SER A 193 -19.53 10.95 -6.46
C SER A 193 -19.50 12.07 -5.41
N GLU A 194 -20.63 12.39 -4.79
CA GLU A 194 -20.66 13.20 -3.57
C GLU A 194 -19.98 12.38 -2.45
N THR A 195 -18.71 12.70 -2.15
CA THR A 195 -17.87 11.84 -1.31
C THR A 195 -17.57 12.52 0.03
N HIS A 196 -17.85 11.81 1.12
CA HIS A 196 -17.50 12.19 2.48
C HIS A 196 -16.41 11.25 3.00
N LEU A 197 -15.34 11.82 3.56
CA LEU A 197 -14.28 11.08 4.24
C LEU A 197 -14.40 11.27 5.75
N LEU A 198 -14.77 10.22 6.47
CA LEU A 198 -14.90 10.23 7.92
C LEU A 198 -13.66 9.65 8.58
N ILE A 199 -13.05 10.41 9.49
CA ILE A 199 -11.83 10.03 10.17
C ILE A 199 -11.99 10.17 11.70
N ARG A 200 -11.28 9.36 12.48
CA ARG A 200 -11.42 9.32 13.96
C ARG A 200 -10.71 10.47 14.68
N TYR A 201 -9.69 11.04 14.08
CA TYR A 201 -8.80 12.03 14.68
C TYR A 201 -8.69 13.22 13.74
N ASP A 202 -8.09 14.29 14.21
CA ASP A 202 -7.96 15.60 13.52
C ASP A 202 -7.12 15.59 12.23
N GLN A 203 -6.55 14.45 11.83
CA GLN A 203 -5.67 14.39 10.67
C GLN A 203 -5.78 13.06 9.91
N ILE A 204 -5.73 13.12 8.57
CA ILE A 204 -5.45 11.99 7.70
C ILE A 204 -3.95 11.68 7.68
N LEU A 205 -3.57 10.48 7.24
CA LEU A 205 -2.16 10.10 7.02
C LEU A 205 -1.23 10.38 8.22
N ARG A 206 -1.70 10.19 9.45
CA ARG A 206 -0.99 10.55 10.71
C ARG A 206 0.40 9.95 10.90
N THR A 207 0.75 8.91 10.13
CA THR A 207 2.09 8.32 10.10
C THR A 207 3.03 9.02 9.11
N PHE A 208 2.54 10.01 8.38
CA PHE A 208 3.30 10.86 7.48
C PHE A 208 3.79 12.12 8.20
N ASP A 209 4.68 12.86 7.55
CA ASP A 209 5.14 14.13 8.12
C ASP A 209 3.96 15.11 8.30
N HIS A 210 3.94 15.87 9.41
CA HIS A 210 2.83 16.74 9.77
C HIS A 210 2.51 17.80 8.71
N THR A 211 3.50 18.23 7.95
CA THR A 211 3.32 19.19 6.83
C THR A 211 2.32 18.68 5.78
N ILE A 212 2.06 17.37 5.75
CA ILE A 212 1.19 16.69 4.77
C ILE A 212 -0.18 16.32 5.36
N SER A 213 -0.29 16.25 6.69
CA SER A 213 -1.34 15.52 7.42
C SER A 213 -2.54 16.38 7.86
N GLU A 214 -2.59 17.68 7.60
CA GLU A 214 -3.62 18.60 8.11
C GLU A 214 -4.93 18.57 7.30
N ALA A 215 -5.99 17.92 7.83
CA ALA A 215 -7.36 17.93 7.27
C ALA A 215 -8.42 17.44 8.29
N ALA A 216 -9.69 17.83 8.09
CA ALA A 216 -10.81 17.76 9.04
C ALA A 216 -11.42 16.36 9.30
N THR A 217 -12.16 16.19 10.42
CA THR A 217 -12.39 14.90 11.10
C THR A 217 -13.82 14.64 11.53
N GLU A 218 -14.33 13.41 11.36
CA GLU A 218 -15.44 12.84 12.12
C GLU A 218 -15.46 11.28 12.15
N ALA A 219 -15.91 10.65 13.26
CA ALA A 219 -16.04 9.20 13.41
C ALA A 219 -17.49 8.74 13.34
N VAL A 220 -17.73 7.52 12.82
CA VAL A 220 -19.06 6.91 12.73
C VAL A 220 -19.50 6.34 14.07
N LYS A 221 -20.76 6.67 14.48
CA LYS A 221 -21.44 6.13 15.66
C LYS A 221 -22.37 4.97 15.30
N GLN A 222 -23.13 5.11 14.22
CA GLN A 222 -24.17 4.17 13.82
C GLN A 222 -24.43 4.25 12.31
N VAL A 223 -24.82 3.11 11.74
CA VAL A 223 -25.30 2.99 10.36
C VAL A 223 -26.68 2.34 10.36
N GLU A 224 -27.64 2.96 9.68
CA GLU A 224 -29.01 2.46 9.48
C GLU A 224 -29.26 2.28 8.00
N LYS A 225 -30.10 1.32 7.63
CA LYS A 225 -30.51 1.12 6.23
C LYS A 225 -31.93 1.64 6.05
N ASN A 226 -32.10 2.57 5.10
CA ASN A 226 -33.39 3.16 4.73
C ASN A 226 -34.27 2.18 3.94
N ALA A 227 -35.56 2.46 3.85
CA ALA A 227 -36.51 1.62 3.12
C ALA A 227 -36.24 1.53 1.61
N ASP A 228 -35.61 2.54 1.03
CA ASP A 228 -35.18 2.60 -0.38
C ASP A 228 -33.84 1.90 -0.65
N GLY A 229 -33.21 1.36 0.39
CA GLY A 229 -31.94 0.67 0.32
C GLY A 229 -30.71 1.57 0.51
N THR A 230 -30.87 2.90 0.58
CA THR A 230 -29.78 3.83 0.95
C THR A 230 -29.43 3.69 2.43
N LEU A 231 -28.33 4.31 2.85
CA LEU A 231 -27.87 4.28 4.24
C LEU A 231 -27.98 5.65 4.87
N LYS A 232 -28.24 5.66 6.17
CA LYS A 232 -28.17 6.81 7.06
C LYS A 232 -27.03 6.59 8.04
N ILE A 233 -26.08 7.50 8.09
CA ILE A 233 -24.89 7.41 8.91
C ILE A 233 -24.96 8.50 9.97
N THR A 234 -24.82 8.12 11.23
CA THR A 234 -24.74 9.05 12.36
C THR A 234 -23.30 9.06 12.87
N THR A 235 -22.70 10.24 12.97
CA THR A 235 -21.35 10.42 13.53
C THR A 235 -21.39 10.39 15.05
N GLN A 236 -20.23 10.29 15.72
CA GLN A 236 -20.13 10.34 17.18
C GLN A 236 -20.55 11.70 17.74
N GLU A 237 -20.39 12.76 16.95
CA GLU A 237 -20.79 14.13 17.31
C GLU A 237 -22.28 14.38 17.09
N GLY A 238 -22.99 13.43 16.47
CA GLY A 238 -24.43 13.45 16.25
C GLY A 238 -24.84 14.04 14.90
N GLU A 239 -23.90 14.33 14.02
CA GLU A 239 -24.22 14.71 12.63
C GLU A 239 -24.80 13.50 11.89
N VAL A 240 -25.71 13.78 10.97
CA VAL A 240 -26.41 12.75 10.18
C VAL A 240 -26.15 12.98 8.69
N ILE A 241 -25.54 11.98 8.06
CA ILE A 241 -25.38 11.91 6.60
C ILE A 241 -26.40 10.91 6.07
N ASP A 242 -27.40 11.38 5.36
CA ASP A 242 -28.51 10.57 4.86
C ASP A 242 -28.42 10.35 3.33
N ASN A 243 -29.20 9.41 2.84
CA ASN A 243 -29.27 9.03 1.42
C ASN A 243 -27.91 8.54 0.84
N VAL A 244 -27.10 7.90 1.65
CA VAL A 244 -25.79 7.37 1.25
C VAL A 244 -25.98 6.09 0.44
N ASN A 245 -25.48 6.07 -0.80
CA ASN A 245 -25.58 4.90 -1.66
C ASN A 245 -24.58 3.82 -1.26
N THR A 246 -23.37 4.23 -0.83
CA THR A 246 -22.32 3.28 -0.49
C THR A 246 -21.52 3.79 0.71
N LEU A 247 -21.32 2.92 1.70
CA LEU A 247 -20.41 3.09 2.82
C LEU A 247 -19.22 2.15 2.63
N ILE A 248 -17.98 2.70 2.67
CA ILE A 248 -16.74 1.95 2.49
C ILE A 248 -15.91 2.02 3.77
N TRP A 249 -15.63 0.87 4.35
CA TRP A 249 -14.74 0.74 5.50
C TRP A 249 -13.29 0.57 5.03
N ALA A 250 -12.45 1.54 5.34
CA ALA A 250 -11.01 1.52 5.07
C ALA A 250 -10.20 1.78 6.36
N VAL A 251 -10.63 1.12 7.44
CA VAL A 251 -10.13 1.34 8.82
C VAL A 251 -8.95 0.47 9.20
N GLY A 252 -8.40 -0.31 8.29
CA GLY A 252 -7.23 -1.16 8.48
C GLY A 252 -7.39 -2.55 7.87
N ARG A 253 -6.41 -3.41 8.15
CA ARG A 253 -6.36 -4.79 7.66
C ARG A 253 -6.00 -5.75 8.80
N THR A 254 -6.59 -6.94 8.76
CA THR A 254 -6.37 -8.00 9.75
C THR A 254 -5.61 -9.16 9.07
N PRO A 255 -4.57 -9.74 9.70
CA PRO A 255 -3.83 -10.88 9.14
C PRO A 255 -4.72 -12.12 9.05
N LEU A 256 -4.48 -12.97 8.02
CA LEU A 256 -5.25 -14.19 7.77
C LEU A 256 -4.73 -15.40 8.58
N THR A 257 -4.46 -15.22 9.86
CA THR A 257 -3.84 -16.22 10.74
C THR A 257 -4.85 -17.08 11.50
N GLU A 258 -6.10 -16.66 11.61
CA GLU A 258 -7.16 -17.38 12.30
C GLU A 258 -7.48 -18.71 11.62
N GLY A 259 -7.50 -19.80 12.37
CA GLY A 259 -7.79 -21.15 11.85
C GLY A 259 -6.72 -21.77 10.96
N PHE A 260 -5.57 -21.11 10.83
CA PHE A 260 -4.47 -21.55 9.96
C PHE A 260 -3.60 -22.65 10.58
N GLY A 261 -3.76 -22.95 11.88
CA GLY A 261 -3.01 -23.99 12.58
C GLY A 261 -1.64 -23.53 13.09
N LEU A 262 -1.47 -22.23 13.36
CA LEU A 262 -0.20 -21.71 13.91
C LEU A 262 0.04 -22.18 15.35
N GLU A 263 -1.03 -22.32 16.12
CA GLU A 263 -0.99 -22.76 17.52
C GLU A 263 -0.50 -24.22 17.60
N GLU A 264 -0.97 -25.10 16.70
CA GLU A 264 -0.61 -26.52 16.63
C GLU A 264 0.90 -26.73 16.41
N ILE A 265 1.51 -25.83 15.64
CA ILE A 265 2.96 -25.87 15.40
C ILE A 265 3.75 -24.92 16.32
N GLY A 266 3.06 -24.15 17.18
CA GLY A 266 3.64 -23.23 18.15
C GLY A 266 4.36 -22.03 17.53
N VAL A 267 3.92 -21.52 16.38
CA VAL A 267 4.35 -20.23 15.80
C VAL A 267 3.66 -19.10 16.56
N LYS A 268 4.44 -18.12 17.00
CA LYS A 268 3.95 -16.99 17.80
C LYS A 268 3.38 -15.87 16.94
N THR A 269 2.27 -15.31 17.40
CA THR A 269 1.68 -14.07 16.88
C THR A 269 1.69 -12.97 17.94
N ASP A 270 1.58 -11.72 17.48
CA ASP A 270 1.34 -10.57 18.36
C ASP A 270 -0.15 -10.49 18.78
N LYS A 271 -0.49 -9.49 19.60
CA LYS A 271 -1.86 -9.24 20.08
C LYS A 271 -2.88 -8.94 18.97
N ASN A 272 -2.42 -8.58 17.77
CA ASN A 272 -3.25 -8.28 16.60
C ASN A 272 -3.31 -9.46 15.62
N GLY A 273 -2.69 -10.59 15.96
CA GLY A 273 -2.65 -11.81 15.14
C GLY A 273 -1.52 -11.82 14.09
N HIS A 274 -0.63 -10.83 14.03
CA HIS A 274 0.49 -10.85 13.10
C HIS A 274 1.57 -11.83 13.52
N ILE A 275 2.15 -12.56 12.56
CA ILE A 275 3.24 -13.50 12.84
C ILE A 275 4.50 -12.72 13.23
N ILE A 276 5.05 -13.03 14.40
CA ILE A 276 6.26 -12.41 14.92
C ILE A 276 7.47 -12.99 14.19
N VAL A 277 8.27 -12.13 13.56
CA VAL A 277 9.51 -12.49 12.87
C VAL A 277 10.66 -11.56 13.27
N ASP A 278 11.88 -12.12 13.23
CA ASP A 278 13.11 -11.34 13.37
C ASP A 278 13.44 -10.53 12.09
N GLU A 279 14.61 -9.92 12.04
CA GLU A 279 15.08 -9.13 10.89
C GLU A 279 15.41 -9.98 9.66
N TYR A 280 15.57 -11.30 9.84
CA TYR A 280 15.84 -12.29 8.78
C TYR A 280 14.58 -13.01 8.30
N GLN A 281 13.39 -12.59 8.72
CA GLN A 281 12.08 -13.21 8.48
C GLN A 281 11.93 -14.59 9.12
N ASN A 282 12.78 -14.97 10.08
CA ASN A 282 12.60 -16.22 10.84
C ASN A 282 11.46 -16.04 11.85
N THR A 283 10.61 -17.04 11.96
CA THR A 283 9.69 -17.16 13.11
C THR A 283 10.44 -17.75 14.31
N ASN A 284 9.76 -17.93 15.43
CA ASN A 284 10.30 -18.66 16.57
C ASN A 284 10.44 -20.18 16.34
N LYS A 285 10.07 -20.70 15.15
CA LYS A 285 10.20 -22.11 14.76
C LYS A 285 11.22 -22.26 13.65
N SER A 286 12.20 -23.12 13.89
CA SER A 286 13.25 -23.44 12.90
C SER A 286 12.63 -23.98 11.62
N GLY A 287 13.09 -23.49 10.47
CA GLY A 287 12.60 -23.89 9.15
C GLY A 287 11.27 -23.24 8.74
N ILE A 288 10.65 -22.39 9.59
CA ILE A 288 9.43 -21.66 9.28
C ILE A 288 9.71 -20.16 9.26
N TYR A 289 9.34 -19.52 8.16
CA TYR A 289 9.57 -18.10 7.85
C TYR A 289 8.25 -17.40 7.56
N SER A 290 8.23 -16.09 7.72
CA SER A 290 7.06 -15.30 7.32
C SER A 290 7.44 -13.92 6.84
N LEU A 291 6.65 -13.36 5.90
CA LEU A 291 6.84 -12.01 5.35
C LEU A 291 5.54 -11.42 4.77
N GLY A 292 5.59 -10.14 4.46
CA GLY A 292 4.47 -9.39 3.91
C GLY A 292 3.46 -8.98 4.98
N ASP A 293 2.22 -8.73 4.55
CA ASP A 293 1.18 -8.12 5.40
C ASP A 293 0.84 -8.96 6.63
N VAL A 294 1.00 -10.27 6.55
CA VAL A 294 0.77 -11.18 7.69
C VAL A 294 1.70 -10.92 8.88
N CYS A 295 2.83 -10.21 8.66
CA CYS A 295 3.77 -9.79 9.70
C CYS A 295 3.54 -8.37 10.23
N GLY A 296 2.67 -7.57 9.60
CA GLY A 296 2.26 -6.24 10.08
C GLY A 296 3.33 -5.15 10.09
N LYS A 297 4.53 -5.36 9.48
CA LYS A 297 5.62 -4.36 9.51
C LYS A 297 5.43 -3.23 8.50
N PHE A 298 5.42 -3.56 7.22
CA PHE A 298 5.21 -2.64 6.09
C PHE A 298 4.27 -3.29 5.09
N LEU A 299 3.06 -2.76 4.95
CA LEU A 299 2.01 -3.31 4.09
C LEU A 299 2.17 -2.82 2.64
N LEU A 300 3.35 -3.06 2.07
CA LEU A 300 3.73 -2.60 0.73
C LEU A 300 4.22 -3.76 -0.14
N THR A 301 3.66 -3.86 -1.33
CA THR A 301 4.01 -4.90 -2.32
C THR A 301 5.51 -5.00 -2.61
N PRO A 302 6.26 -3.89 -2.90
CA PRO A 302 7.69 -3.98 -3.17
C PRO A 302 8.50 -4.49 -1.97
N VAL A 303 8.05 -4.19 -0.75
CA VAL A 303 8.68 -4.67 0.50
C VAL A 303 8.54 -6.17 0.62
N ALA A 304 7.34 -6.72 0.42
CA ALA A 304 7.11 -8.16 0.44
C ALA A 304 7.92 -8.90 -0.65
N ILE A 305 8.00 -8.34 -1.87
CA ILE A 305 8.80 -8.87 -2.98
C ILE A 305 10.29 -8.88 -2.60
N ALA A 306 10.81 -7.77 -2.08
CA ALA A 306 12.22 -7.64 -1.73
C ALA A 306 12.60 -8.59 -0.58
N ALA A 307 11.76 -8.69 0.47
CA ALA A 307 11.95 -9.62 1.56
C ALA A 307 11.97 -11.09 1.07
N GLY A 308 11.01 -11.44 0.20
CA GLY A 308 10.91 -12.79 -0.35
C GLY A 308 12.11 -13.20 -1.21
N ARG A 309 12.61 -12.29 -2.04
CA ARG A 309 13.82 -12.55 -2.86
C ARG A 309 15.05 -12.71 -1.99
N ARG A 310 15.26 -11.84 -0.98
CA ARG A 310 16.42 -11.94 -0.06
C ARG A 310 16.35 -13.20 0.78
N LEU A 311 15.19 -13.60 1.26
CA LEU A 311 14.99 -14.85 1.96
C LEU A 311 15.42 -16.05 1.09
N ALA A 312 15.03 -16.08 -0.19
CA ALA A 312 15.42 -17.15 -1.11
C ALA A 312 16.94 -17.18 -1.35
N HIS A 313 17.60 -16.03 -1.51
CA HIS A 313 19.06 -15.93 -1.59
C HIS A 313 19.73 -16.50 -0.33
N ARG A 314 19.23 -16.14 0.85
CA ARG A 314 19.78 -16.63 2.11
C ARG A 314 19.65 -18.13 2.27
N LEU A 315 18.50 -18.71 1.90
CA LEU A 315 18.23 -20.12 2.11
C LEU A 315 18.90 -21.03 1.06
N PHE A 316 19.06 -20.56 -0.18
CA PHE A 316 19.43 -21.43 -1.31
C PHE A 316 20.66 -20.97 -2.10
N ASN A 317 21.20 -19.77 -1.82
CA ASN A 317 22.38 -19.23 -2.52
C ASN A 317 23.58 -18.97 -1.60
N GLY A 318 23.55 -19.44 -0.35
CA GLY A 318 24.66 -19.31 0.59
C GLY A 318 24.91 -17.88 1.11
N GLU A 319 24.02 -16.94 0.82
CA GLU A 319 24.12 -15.54 1.26
C GLU A 319 23.52 -15.36 2.67
N THR A 320 24.16 -15.95 3.68
CA THR A 320 23.60 -16.09 5.04
C THR A 320 23.15 -14.78 5.70
N GLU A 321 23.77 -13.64 5.33
CA GLU A 321 23.46 -12.31 5.88
C GLU A 321 22.46 -11.53 5.02
N ASN A 322 21.97 -12.11 3.91
CA ASN A 322 21.05 -11.38 3.01
C ASN A 322 19.68 -11.23 3.66
N ARG A 323 19.31 -9.99 3.97
CA ARG A 323 18.02 -9.61 4.54
C ARG A 323 17.54 -8.27 3.99
N LEU A 324 16.25 -8.00 4.12
CA LEU A 324 15.72 -6.68 3.83
C LEU A 324 15.96 -5.74 5.02
N ILE A 325 16.59 -4.60 4.73
CA ILE A 325 16.68 -3.48 5.68
C ILE A 325 15.43 -2.63 5.50
N TYR A 326 14.64 -2.50 6.58
CA TYR A 326 13.36 -1.78 6.57
C TYR A 326 13.56 -0.27 6.86
N GLU A 327 14.60 0.33 6.28
CA GLU A 327 14.89 1.76 6.37
C GLU A 327 14.76 2.42 4.99
N ASN A 328 14.44 3.71 4.96
CA ASN A 328 14.33 4.53 3.76
C ASN A 328 13.41 3.92 2.67
N ILE A 329 12.33 3.28 3.09
CA ILE A 329 11.34 2.74 2.17
C ILE A 329 10.48 3.89 1.65
N ALA A 330 10.62 4.17 0.35
CA ALA A 330 9.79 5.17 -0.30
C ALA A 330 8.34 4.72 -0.39
N THR A 331 7.42 5.64 -0.13
CA THR A 331 5.98 5.40 -0.16
C THR A 331 5.28 6.53 -0.90
N VAL A 332 4.32 6.18 -1.75
CA VAL A 332 3.43 7.12 -2.43
C VAL A 332 1.99 6.80 -2.06
N VAL A 333 1.23 7.83 -1.71
CA VAL A 333 -0.23 7.80 -1.64
C VAL A 333 -0.75 8.45 -2.91
N PHE A 334 -1.55 7.71 -3.66
CA PHE A 334 -2.16 8.17 -4.91
C PHE A 334 -3.46 8.93 -4.64
N SER A 335 -3.34 9.97 -3.80
CA SER A 335 -4.36 10.98 -3.57
C SER A 335 -4.39 12.02 -4.70
N HIS A 336 -5.31 12.95 -4.62
CA HIS A 336 -5.48 14.07 -5.54
C HIS A 336 -5.31 15.40 -4.75
N PRO A 337 -4.08 15.99 -4.78
CA PRO A 337 -2.82 15.57 -5.41
C PRO A 337 -2.10 14.42 -4.69
N PRO A 338 -1.14 13.73 -5.37
CA PRO A 338 -0.40 12.63 -4.77
C PRO A 338 0.56 13.11 -3.68
N VAL A 339 0.84 12.20 -2.73
CA VAL A 339 1.78 12.40 -1.63
C VAL A 339 2.92 11.41 -1.74
N GLY A 340 4.15 11.86 -1.57
CA GLY A 340 5.35 11.04 -1.60
C GLY A 340 6.23 11.27 -0.37
N THR A 341 6.77 10.18 0.21
CA THR A 341 7.65 10.23 1.37
C THR A 341 8.73 9.16 1.33
N VAL A 342 9.92 9.49 1.81
CA VAL A 342 11.01 8.55 2.07
C VAL A 342 11.81 9.01 3.28
N GLY A 343 12.27 8.07 4.09
CA GLY A 343 13.09 8.33 5.27
C GLY A 343 12.29 8.81 6.47
N LEU A 344 12.93 9.58 7.34
CA LEU A 344 12.39 10.00 8.64
C LEU A 344 11.54 11.27 8.51
N THR A 345 10.39 11.28 9.17
CA THR A 345 9.64 12.52 9.43
C THR A 345 10.46 13.47 10.30
N GLU A 346 10.10 14.74 10.33
CA GLU A 346 10.73 15.72 11.24
C GLU A 346 10.75 15.23 12.68
N LYS A 347 9.62 14.74 13.16
CA LYS A 347 9.46 14.21 14.53
C LYS A 347 10.41 13.03 14.82
N GLU A 348 10.50 12.09 13.89
CA GLU A 348 11.38 10.92 14.02
C GLU A 348 12.86 11.32 13.94
N ALA A 349 13.21 12.27 13.08
CA ALA A 349 14.57 12.79 12.96
C ALA A 349 15.01 13.53 14.25
N ILE A 350 14.14 14.35 14.83
CA ILE A 350 14.37 15.00 16.12
C ILE A 350 14.57 13.95 17.22
N ALA A 351 13.73 12.93 17.29
CA ALA A 351 13.85 11.86 18.27
C ALA A 351 15.16 11.09 18.15
N LYS A 352 15.65 10.89 16.90
CA LYS A 352 16.88 10.12 16.63
C LYS A 352 18.16 10.91 16.81
N TYR A 353 18.19 12.18 16.38
CA TYR A 353 19.42 12.99 16.28
C TYR A 353 19.46 14.18 17.25
N GLY A 354 18.34 14.52 17.87
CA GLY A 354 18.18 15.74 18.66
C GLY A 354 17.81 16.96 17.81
N LYS A 355 17.00 17.86 18.36
CA LYS A 355 16.46 19.05 17.68
C LYS A 355 17.54 19.93 17.04
N GLU A 356 18.64 20.17 17.77
CA GLU A 356 19.75 21.04 17.33
C GLU A 356 20.51 20.47 16.13
N ALA A 357 20.49 19.16 15.94
CA ALA A 357 21.16 18.51 14.81
C ALA A 357 20.33 18.54 13.53
N ILE A 358 19.05 18.95 13.57
CA ILE A 358 18.17 18.96 12.41
C ILE A 358 18.16 20.33 11.73
N THR A 359 18.21 20.32 10.40
CA THR A 359 17.95 21.47 9.54
C THR A 359 16.83 21.08 8.55
N LEU A 360 15.84 21.94 8.40
CA LEU A 360 14.69 21.75 7.52
C LEU A 360 14.78 22.70 6.34
N TYR A 361 14.55 22.18 5.14
CA TYR A 361 14.35 22.97 3.94
C TYR A 361 12.93 22.75 3.45
N LYS A 362 12.19 23.82 3.18
CA LYS A 362 10.79 23.77 2.76
C LYS A 362 10.59 24.62 1.51
N SER A 363 9.84 24.13 0.55
CA SER A 363 9.39 24.89 -0.61
C SER A 363 7.88 24.70 -0.79
N LYS A 364 7.20 25.79 -1.15
CA LYS A 364 5.80 25.77 -1.57
C LYS A 364 5.67 26.64 -2.82
N PHE A 365 5.23 26.03 -3.91
CA PHE A 365 5.11 26.70 -5.19
C PHE A 365 3.93 26.16 -5.99
N ASN A 366 3.49 26.90 -7.01
CA ASN A 366 2.52 26.39 -7.96
C ASN A 366 3.24 25.80 -9.16
N PRO A 367 3.06 24.53 -9.49
CA PRO A 367 3.62 23.93 -10.70
C PRO A 367 3.25 24.73 -11.95
N MET A 368 4.14 24.75 -12.93
CA MET A 368 3.97 25.48 -14.19
C MET A 368 2.74 25.00 -14.98
N TYR A 369 2.29 23.78 -14.73
CA TYR A 369 1.03 23.24 -15.24
C TYR A 369 -0.17 24.16 -14.94
N PHE A 370 -0.17 24.82 -13.78
CA PHE A 370 -1.26 25.72 -13.38
C PHE A 370 -1.00 27.20 -13.77
N ALA A 371 0.01 27.48 -14.61
CA ALA A 371 0.36 28.87 -14.97
C ALA A 371 -0.80 29.62 -15.65
N VAL A 372 -1.53 28.92 -16.52
CA VAL A 372 -2.64 29.50 -17.33
C VAL A 372 -4.02 29.20 -16.75
N SER A 373 -4.14 28.41 -15.69
CA SER A 373 -5.39 28.08 -15.04
C SER A 373 -5.71 29.07 -13.91
N ASP A 374 -6.98 29.40 -13.69
CA ASP A 374 -7.43 30.12 -12.49
C ASP A 374 -7.34 29.23 -11.24
N TYR A 375 -7.54 27.94 -11.39
CA TYR A 375 -7.29 26.95 -10.36
C TYR A 375 -5.79 26.76 -10.14
N LYS A 376 -5.36 26.80 -8.89
CA LYS A 376 -3.97 26.59 -8.48
C LYS A 376 -3.90 25.48 -7.44
N GLU A 377 -3.13 24.47 -7.73
CA GLU A 377 -2.82 23.39 -6.79
C GLU A 377 -1.35 23.47 -6.39
N PRO A 378 -1.03 23.88 -5.16
CA PRO A 378 0.34 24.06 -4.74
C PRO A 378 1.05 22.71 -4.56
N CYS A 379 2.30 22.67 -4.99
CA CYS A 379 3.24 21.63 -4.59
C CYS A 379 3.99 22.07 -3.32
N VAL A 380 4.08 21.17 -2.34
CA VAL A 380 4.84 21.40 -1.10
C VAL A 380 5.91 20.32 -0.99
N MET A 381 7.13 20.73 -0.75
CA MET A 381 8.27 19.82 -0.60
C MET A 381 9.08 20.18 0.64
N LYS A 382 9.59 19.15 1.32
CA LYS A 382 10.37 19.27 2.53
C LYS A 382 11.54 18.30 2.52
N LEU A 383 12.73 18.81 2.80
CA LEU A 383 13.90 18.01 3.14
C LEU A 383 14.15 18.08 4.65
N VAL A 384 14.41 16.94 5.25
CA VAL A 384 14.85 16.79 6.63
C VAL A 384 16.31 16.39 6.60
N CYS A 385 17.21 17.28 7.08
CA CYS A 385 18.65 17.08 7.07
C CYS A 385 19.16 16.93 8.48
N ALA A 386 20.17 16.07 8.68
CA ALA A 386 20.72 15.77 10.00
C ALA A 386 22.26 15.90 10.05
N GLY A 387 22.75 16.41 11.18
CA GLY A 387 24.18 16.54 11.48
C GLY A 387 24.84 17.73 10.78
N LYS A 388 26.15 17.86 10.99
CA LYS A 388 26.95 18.98 10.44
C LYS A 388 27.09 18.93 8.91
N GLU A 389 27.09 17.74 8.35
CA GLU A 389 27.15 17.51 6.89
C GLU A 389 25.81 17.62 6.22
N GLU A 390 24.74 17.83 7.01
CA GLU A 390 23.36 17.91 6.53
C GLU A 390 22.95 16.72 5.66
N LYS A 391 23.21 15.48 6.15
CA LYS A 391 22.74 14.27 5.49
C LYS A 391 21.23 14.33 5.33
N VAL A 392 20.73 14.15 4.12
CA VAL A 392 19.28 14.09 3.84
C VAL A 392 18.74 12.78 4.38
N VAL A 393 17.98 12.87 5.47
CA VAL A 393 17.40 11.72 6.18
C VAL A 393 15.91 11.56 5.95
N GLY A 394 15.26 12.54 5.35
CA GLY A 394 13.83 12.48 4.98
C GLY A 394 13.49 13.42 3.84
N ILE A 395 12.59 12.99 2.96
CA ILE A 395 11.96 13.79 1.90
C ILE A 395 10.45 13.56 1.97
N HIS A 396 9.69 14.65 2.05
CA HIS A 396 8.24 14.63 2.13
C HIS A 396 7.66 15.63 1.14
N MET A 397 6.72 15.17 0.29
CA MET A 397 6.21 15.97 -0.82
C MET A 397 4.71 15.74 -1.02
N THR A 398 4.01 16.76 -1.47
CA THR A 398 2.67 16.63 -2.05
C THR A 398 2.55 17.55 -3.25
N GLY A 399 1.86 17.11 -4.29
CA GLY A 399 1.66 17.87 -5.52
C GLY A 399 1.86 17.04 -6.77
N GLN A 400 1.59 17.64 -7.92
CA GLN A 400 1.68 16.99 -9.22
C GLN A 400 3.09 16.44 -9.47
N GLY A 401 3.18 15.17 -9.89
CA GLY A 401 4.41 14.49 -10.31
C GLY A 401 5.28 13.95 -9.17
N VAL A 402 4.92 14.15 -7.90
CA VAL A 402 5.71 13.64 -6.77
C VAL A 402 5.74 12.10 -6.74
N ASP A 403 4.68 11.46 -7.24
CA ASP A 403 4.56 10.00 -7.34
C ASP A 403 5.59 9.37 -8.28
N GLU A 404 6.01 10.08 -9.31
CA GLU A 404 7.00 9.59 -10.28
C GLU A 404 8.43 10.03 -9.91
N MET A 405 8.62 11.27 -9.41
CA MET A 405 9.98 11.77 -9.12
C MET A 405 10.60 11.16 -7.87
N LEU A 406 9.82 10.81 -6.85
CA LEU A 406 10.31 10.33 -5.57
C LEU A 406 11.24 9.12 -5.68
N GLN A 407 11.00 8.20 -6.63
CA GLN A 407 11.82 6.99 -6.79
C GLN A 407 13.30 7.33 -7.04
N GLY A 408 13.58 8.36 -7.84
CA GLY A 408 14.94 8.82 -8.10
C GLY A 408 15.61 9.40 -6.85
N PHE A 409 14.91 10.27 -6.13
CA PHE A 409 15.42 10.87 -4.89
C PHE A 409 15.55 9.88 -3.74
N ALA A 410 14.71 8.85 -3.70
CA ALA A 410 14.85 7.76 -2.72
C ALA A 410 16.19 7.02 -2.86
N VAL A 411 16.74 6.91 -4.08
CA VAL A 411 18.08 6.35 -4.31
C VAL A 411 19.15 7.23 -3.63
N ALA A 412 19.06 8.55 -3.77
CA ALA A 412 19.99 9.49 -3.12
C ALA A 412 19.93 9.39 -1.58
N VAL A 413 18.71 9.32 -1.01
CA VAL A 413 18.52 9.12 0.44
C VAL A 413 19.11 7.78 0.89
N GLN A 414 18.90 6.72 0.13
CA GLN A 414 19.45 5.38 0.44
C GLN A 414 20.98 5.37 0.38
N MET A 415 21.60 6.14 -0.53
CA MET A 415 23.05 6.32 -0.62
C MET A 415 23.61 7.21 0.49
N GLY A 416 22.76 7.91 1.21
CA GLY A 416 23.16 8.82 2.30
C GLY A 416 23.65 10.17 1.81
N ALA A 417 23.13 10.66 0.68
CA ALA A 417 23.48 11.95 0.10
C ALA A 417 23.22 13.09 1.08
N THR A 418 24.09 14.11 1.00
CA THR A 418 24.05 15.33 1.79
C THR A 418 23.31 16.44 1.05
N LYS A 419 22.87 17.48 1.78
CA LYS A 419 22.27 18.68 1.18
C LYS A 419 23.22 19.34 0.17
N LYS A 420 24.51 19.32 0.44
CA LYS A 420 25.55 19.83 -0.48
C LYS A 420 25.52 19.08 -1.82
N GLU A 421 25.41 17.75 -1.82
CA GLU A 421 25.35 16.95 -3.06
C GLU A 421 24.07 17.19 -3.83
N PHE A 422 22.95 17.45 -3.14
CA PHE A 422 21.72 17.93 -3.77
C PHE A 422 21.96 19.28 -4.45
N ASP A 423 22.59 20.25 -3.77
CA ASP A 423 22.85 21.60 -4.29
C ASP A 423 23.87 21.65 -5.44
N GLU A 424 24.76 20.67 -5.49
CA GLU A 424 25.75 20.52 -6.58
C GLU A 424 25.18 19.85 -7.81
N THR A 425 23.99 19.23 -7.68
CA THR A 425 23.29 18.60 -8.81
C THR A 425 22.62 19.68 -9.66
N VAL A 426 22.98 19.73 -10.96
CA VAL A 426 22.36 20.68 -11.89
C VAL A 426 20.89 20.34 -12.09
N ALA A 427 20.03 21.33 -11.89
CA ALA A 427 18.59 21.21 -12.02
C ALA A 427 18.13 20.96 -13.47
N ILE A 428 17.05 20.23 -13.63
CA ILE A 428 16.33 20.14 -14.91
C ILE A 428 15.25 21.21 -14.93
N HIS A 429 15.46 22.27 -15.73
CA HIS A 429 14.51 23.37 -15.83
C HIS A 429 13.71 23.32 -17.14
N PRO A 430 12.36 23.59 -17.11
CA PRO A 430 11.53 23.79 -15.92
C PRO A 430 10.84 22.50 -15.46
N THR A 431 11.05 22.10 -14.23
CA THR A 431 10.39 20.93 -13.61
C THR A 431 10.07 21.19 -12.13
N GLY A 432 9.07 20.47 -11.58
CA GLY A 432 8.84 20.50 -10.12
C GLY A 432 9.99 19.87 -9.33
N ALA A 433 10.69 18.90 -9.90
CA ALA A 433 11.80 18.18 -9.26
C ALA A 433 13.00 19.08 -8.94
N GLU A 434 13.21 20.18 -9.70
CA GLU A 434 14.32 21.11 -9.48
C GLU A 434 14.30 21.77 -8.10
N GLU A 435 13.13 21.89 -7.48
CA GLU A 435 12.98 22.45 -6.13
C GLU A 435 13.85 21.69 -5.11
N LEU A 436 13.92 20.36 -5.20
CA LEU A 436 14.68 19.53 -4.25
C LEU A 436 16.19 19.80 -4.33
N VAL A 437 16.69 20.29 -5.44
CA VAL A 437 18.13 20.61 -5.64
C VAL A 437 18.43 22.12 -5.63
N THR A 438 17.40 22.95 -5.45
CA THR A 438 17.55 24.42 -5.44
C THR A 438 17.11 25.06 -4.13
N MET A 439 16.53 24.32 -3.19
CA MET A 439 16.08 24.85 -1.89
C MET A 439 17.19 25.56 -1.13
N ARG A 440 16.88 26.73 -0.57
CA ARG A 440 17.77 27.57 0.25
C ARG A 440 17.07 27.93 1.57
N GLY A 441 17.83 28.54 2.50
CA GLY A 441 17.27 29.07 3.73
C GLY A 441 16.85 28.00 4.74
N GLY A 442 17.74 27.06 5.04
CA GLY A 442 17.49 26.04 6.05
C GLY A 442 17.14 26.62 7.41
N THR A 443 16.12 26.08 8.04
CA THR A 443 15.58 26.49 9.36
C THR A 443 15.70 25.37 10.38
N LYS A 444 15.73 25.74 11.66
CA LYS A 444 15.62 24.75 12.74
C LYS A 444 14.14 24.36 12.94
N PRO A 445 13.87 23.13 13.44
CA PRO A 445 12.52 22.75 13.88
C PRO A 445 11.98 23.71 14.94
N GLU A 446 10.66 23.97 14.92
CA GLU A 446 9.96 24.80 15.92
C GLU A 446 9.83 24.14 17.29
#